data_9f270397d908be8a5e4e8e4fd5fabc55
#
_entry.id   9f270397d908be8a5e4e8e4fd5fabc55
#
_cell.length_a   1.000
_cell.length_b   1.000
_cell.length_c   1.000
_cell.angle_alpha   90.00
_cell.angle_beta   90.00
_cell.angle_gamma   90.00
#
_symmetry.space_group_name_H-M   'P 1'
#
loop_
_entity.id
_entity.type
_entity.pdbx_description
1 polymer ?
#
loop_
_entity_poly.entity_id
_entity_poly.type
_entity_poly.pdbx_seq_one_letter_code
_entity_poly.pdbx_strand_id
1 'polypeptide(L)'
;MGQTPTLHMLYTCPFCWKVRGLIEYIGLDVEYISVNGMKIKKEVAFAGDWGKVPVFTDENGEYHTDSTPLLKHIDATYNGGKLASLGDAERQQQWLEWADSKMSKATIPILYGSIGSALKTTVRISKIEKFGFFSKRLYAWAGFPIMWGIIARKRVKKDGRTPKQLWHDLLTEFTDEHGSKSYFGGDEPDLVDFAAFGYMRSISPFPQFNVLEDHAKGTAWYKRMEASVQ
;
A
#
# COMPACT_ATOMS: atom_id res chain seq x y z
N MET A 1 11.05 18.07 -25.01
CA MET A 1 10.48 18.04 -23.64
C MET A 1 10.02 16.61 -23.38
N GLY A 2 10.44 15.99 -22.27
CA GLY A 2 9.93 14.68 -21.88
C GLY A 2 8.43 14.74 -21.59
N GLN A 3 7.77 13.60 -21.60
CA GLN A 3 6.37 13.53 -21.18
C GLN A 3 6.25 13.62 -19.66
N THR A 4 5.12 14.06 -19.13
CA THR A 4 4.86 13.97 -17.68
C THR A 4 4.81 12.51 -17.26
N PRO A 5 5.58 12.09 -16.24
CA PRO A 5 5.51 10.73 -15.70
C PRO A 5 4.08 10.36 -15.31
N THR A 6 3.74 9.09 -15.40
CA THR A 6 2.40 8.60 -15.01
C THR A 6 2.48 7.43 -14.04
N LEU A 7 1.53 7.35 -13.10
CA LEU A 7 1.37 6.20 -12.21
C LEU A 7 -0.01 5.55 -12.41
N HIS A 8 -0.03 4.38 -13.03
CA HIS A 8 -1.23 3.55 -13.12
C HIS A 8 -1.46 2.82 -11.80
N MET A 9 -2.57 3.09 -11.14
CA MET A 9 -2.81 2.65 -9.77
C MET A 9 -4.27 2.31 -9.46
N LEU A 10 -4.48 1.64 -8.32
CA LEU A 10 -5.75 1.54 -7.61
C LEU A 10 -5.65 2.31 -6.30
N TYR A 11 -6.69 3.06 -5.95
CA TYR A 11 -6.73 3.86 -4.72
C TYR A 11 -6.81 3.02 -3.44
N THR A 12 -7.20 1.76 -3.55
CA THR A 12 -7.26 0.83 -2.40
C THR A 12 -6.09 -0.17 -2.38
N CYS A 13 -5.12 -0.02 -3.27
CA CYS A 13 -3.96 -0.91 -3.36
C CYS A 13 -2.81 -0.44 -2.46
N PRO A 14 -2.37 -1.23 -1.47
CA PRO A 14 -1.27 -0.86 -0.60
C PRO A 14 0.06 -0.66 -1.35
N PHE A 15 0.32 -1.48 -2.35
CA PHE A 15 1.52 -1.40 -3.18
C PHE A 15 1.57 -0.09 -4.00
N CYS A 16 0.40 0.42 -4.41
CA CYS A 16 0.30 1.71 -5.07
C CYS A 16 0.56 2.87 -4.10
N TRP A 17 -0.02 2.81 -2.88
CA TRP A 17 0.19 3.83 -1.87
C TRP A 17 1.64 3.92 -1.36
N LYS A 18 2.35 2.81 -1.32
CA LYS A 18 3.78 2.76 -1.04
C LYS A 18 4.58 3.68 -1.97
N VAL A 19 4.30 3.58 -3.27
CA VAL A 19 4.97 4.38 -4.32
C VAL A 19 4.44 5.81 -4.34
N ARG A 20 3.12 5.95 -4.32
CA ARG A 20 2.46 7.26 -4.33
C ARG A 20 2.85 8.12 -3.14
N GLY A 21 2.96 7.54 -1.94
CA GLY A 21 3.40 8.26 -0.75
C GLY A 21 4.78 8.90 -0.92
N LEU A 22 5.73 8.17 -1.52
CA LEU A 22 7.04 8.72 -1.84
C LEU A 22 6.96 9.83 -2.89
N ILE A 23 6.21 9.62 -3.97
CA ILE A 23 6.02 10.63 -5.03
C ILE A 23 5.47 11.93 -4.44
N GLU A 24 4.44 11.86 -3.60
CA GLU A 24 3.85 13.03 -2.93
C GLU A 24 4.84 13.68 -1.96
N TYR A 25 5.60 12.88 -1.21
CA TYR A 25 6.62 13.38 -0.26
C TYR A 25 7.72 14.20 -0.92
N ILE A 26 8.25 13.72 -2.06
CA ILE A 26 9.33 14.43 -2.78
C ILE A 26 8.79 15.54 -3.72
N GLY A 27 7.47 15.69 -3.83
CA GLY A 27 6.84 16.70 -4.68
C GLY A 27 7.05 16.46 -6.18
N LEU A 28 7.20 15.18 -6.61
CA LEU A 28 7.36 14.85 -8.01
C LEU A 28 6.01 15.01 -8.74
N ASP A 29 6.00 15.78 -9.83
CA ASP A 29 4.81 15.97 -10.66
C ASP A 29 4.54 14.72 -11.50
N VAL A 30 3.45 14.00 -11.14
CA VAL A 30 3.07 12.73 -11.76
C VAL A 30 1.57 12.71 -12.00
N GLU A 31 1.15 12.31 -13.18
CA GLU A 31 -0.25 12.06 -13.48
C GLU A 31 -0.69 10.70 -12.91
N TYR A 32 -1.71 10.69 -12.05
CA TYR A 32 -2.26 9.47 -11.45
C TYR A 32 -3.39 8.91 -12.30
N ILE A 33 -3.18 7.74 -12.89
CA ILE A 33 -4.15 7.05 -13.74
C ILE A 33 -4.81 5.92 -12.96
N SER A 34 -6.09 6.12 -12.60
CA SER A 34 -6.88 5.07 -11.95
C SER A 34 -7.28 3.99 -12.94
N VAL A 35 -6.90 2.74 -12.67
CA VAL A 35 -7.26 1.58 -13.50
C VAL A 35 -8.53 0.89 -12.99
N ASN A 36 -9.20 0.15 -13.86
CA ASN A 36 -10.33 -0.69 -13.46
C ASN A 36 -9.84 -1.99 -12.82
N GLY A 37 -10.13 -2.19 -11.52
CA GLY A 37 -9.67 -3.35 -10.76
C GLY A 37 -10.05 -4.72 -11.35
N MET A 38 -11.11 -4.81 -12.17
CA MET A 38 -11.50 -6.04 -12.88
C MET A 38 -10.82 -6.21 -14.25
N LYS A 39 -10.13 -5.19 -14.74
CA LYS A 39 -9.50 -5.17 -16.07
C LYS A 39 -8.01 -4.82 -16.00
N ILE A 40 -7.39 -4.93 -14.84
CA ILE A 40 -5.99 -4.51 -14.61
C ILE A 40 -5.08 -5.02 -15.72
N LYS A 41 -5.05 -6.33 -15.97
CA LYS A 41 -4.19 -6.92 -17.01
C LYS A 41 -4.37 -6.28 -18.39
N LYS A 42 -5.61 -5.89 -18.75
CA LYS A 42 -5.90 -5.23 -20.02
C LYS A 42 -5.42 -3.77 -20.02
N GLU A 43 -5.65 -3.07 -18.91
CA GLU A 43 -5.35 -1.63 -18.81
C GLU A 43 -3.85 -1.34 -18.64
N VAL A 44 -3.07 -2.32 -18.13
CA VAL A 44 -1.62 -2.22 -18.02
C VAL A 44 -0.87 -3.15 -18.99
N ALA A 45 -1.53 -3.63 -20.06
CA ALA A 45 -0.94 -4.54 -21.04
C ALA A 45 0.28 -3.93 -21.78
N PHE A 46 0.39 -2.60 -21.82
CA PHE A 46 1.52 -1.88 -22.36
C PHE A 46 2.84 -2.14 -21.59
N ALA A 47 2.75 -2.53 -20.31
CA ALA A 47 3.90 -2.89 -19.47
C ALA A 47 4.27 -4.39 -19.55
N GLY A 48 3.90 -5.07 -20.64
CA GLY A 48 4.22 -6.47 -20.89
C GLY A 48 3.43 -7.43 -19.99
N ASP A 49 4.07 -8.53 -19.57
CA ASP A 49 3.43 -9.61 -18.81
C ASP A 49 3.20 -9.31 -17.33
N TRP A 50 3.53 -8.12 -16.85
CA TRP A 50 3.38 -7.78 -15.43
C TRP A 50 1.94 -7.90 -14.92
N GLY A 51 0.98 -7.32 -15.63
CA GLY A 51 -0.46 -7.49 -15.39
C GLY A 51 -0.97 -7.10 -14.01
N LYS A 52 -0.26 -6.24 -13.27
CA LYS A 52 -0.57 -5.77 -11.92
C LYS A 52 -0.32 -4.26 -11.83
N VAL A 53 -0.69 -3.65 -10.69
CA VAL A 53 -0.35 -2.27 -10.32
C VAL A 53 0.51 -2.27 -9.06
N PRO A 54 1.34 -1.22 -8.83
CA PRO A 54 1.55 -0.03 -9.66
C PRO A 54 2.35 -0.31 -10.93
N VAL A 55 2.14 0.55 -11.95
CA VAL A 55 3.03 0.70 -13.11
C VAL A 55 3.36 2.18 -13.24
N PHE A 56 4.62 2.53 -13.20
CA PHE A 56 5.11 3.87 -13.38
C PHE A 56 5.73 3.98 -14.77
N THR A 57 5.36 5.01 -15.51
CA THR A 57 6.00 5.37 -16.78
C THR A 57 6.77 6.66 -16.56
N ASP A 58 8.05 6.65 -16.83
CA ASP A 58 8.91 7.83 -16.66
C ASP A 58 8.77 8.82 -17.82
N GLU A 59 9.53 9.92 -17.76
CA GLU A 59 9.55 10.98 -18.79
C GLU A 59 10.09 10.54 -20.15
N ASN A 60 10.78 9.39 -20.20
CA ASN A 60 11.32 8.80 -21.44
C ASN A 60 10.35 7.77 -22.04
N GLY A 61 9.26 7.43 -21.32
CA GLY A 61 8.30 6.42 -21.71
C GLY A 61 8.71 5.00 -21.29
N GLU A 62 9.70 4.84 -20.41
CA GLU A 62 10.09 3.54 -19.87
C GLU A 62 9.16 3.10 -18.74
N TYR A 63 8.87 1.80 -18.68
CA TYR A 63 7.94 1.23 -17.71
C TYR A 63 8.67 0.58 -16.53
N HIS A 64 8.31 1.03 -15.33
CA HIS A 64 8.84 0.49 -14.08
C HIS A 64 7.72 -0.18 -13.31
N THR A 65 7.96 -1.41 -12.86
CA THR A 65 6.98 -2.26 -12.20
C THR A 65 7.53 -2.80 -10.89
N ASP A 66 6.64 -3.44 -10.11
CA ASP A 66 6.93 -3.93 -8.75
C ASP A 66 7.24 -2.82 -7.75
N SER A 67 6.44 -2.76 -6.68
CA SER A 67 6.40 -1.59 -5.79
C SER A 67 7.68 -1.33 -5.00
N THR A 68 8.45 -2.37 -4.63
CA THR A 68 9.70 -2.18 -3.87
C THR A 68 10.87 -1.76 -4.75
N PRO A 69 11.15 -2.43 -5.89
CA PRO A 69 12.09 -1.90 -6.87
C PRO A 69 11.72 -0.50 -7.36
N LEU A 70 10.43 -0.24 -7.62
CA LEU A 70 9.95 1.07 -8.06
C LEU A 70 10.15 2.16 -6.99
N LEU A 71 9.91 1.86 -5.72
CA LEU A 71 10.18 2.78 -4.61
C LEU A 71 11.66 3.20 -4.59
N LYS A 72 12.57 2.23 -4.73
CA LYS A 72 14.03 2.47 -4.80
C LYS A 72 14.42 3.26 -6.05
N HIS A 73 13.83 2.93 -7.19
CA HIS A 73 14.07 3.61 -8.45
C HIS A 73 13.68 5.09 -8.37
N ILE A 74 12.49 5.39 -7.84
CA ILE A 74 12.02 6.79 -7.70
C ILE A 74 12.92 7.57 -6.75
N ASP A 75 13.32 7.01 -5.60
CA ASP A 75 14.25 7.66 -4.68
C ASP A 75 15.60 7.94 -5.37
N ALA A 76 16.17 6.94 -6.06
CA ALA A 76 17.47 7.08 -6.72
C ALA A 76 17.43 8.12 -7.85
N THR A 77 16.37 8.10 -8.67
CA THR A 77 16.29 8.91 -9.90
C THR A 77 15.84 10.35 -9.61
N TYR A 78 14.84 10.53 -8.74
CA TYR A 78 14.19 11.83 -8.53
C TYR A 78 14.50 12.48 -7.17
N ASN A 79 15.16 11.76 -6.26
CA ASN A 79 15.51 12.25 -4.93
C ASN A 79 17.03 12.07 -4.61
N GLY A 80 17.82 11.65 -5.58
CA GLY A 80 19.26 11.44 -5.43
C GLY A 80 19.64 10.31 -4.47
N GLY A 81 18.75 9.36 -4.20
CA GLY A 81 18.98 8.25 -3.28
C GLY A 81 18.99 8.65 -1.81
N LYS A 82 18.44 9.81 -1.47
CA LYS A 82 18.48 10.38 -0.11
C LYS A 82 17.88 9.42 0.91
N LEU A 83 16.71 8.84 0.63
CA LEU A 83 16.01 7.97 1.58
C LEU A 83 16.69 6.62 1.75
N ALA A 84 17.23 6.06 0.66
CA ALA A 84 18.03 4.84 0.72
C ALA A 84 19.33 5.00 1.52
N SER A 85 19.85 6.23 1.63
CA SER A 85 21.05 6.53 2.39
C SER A 85 20.83 6.79 3.88
N LEU A 86 19.55 6.84 4.33
CA LEU A 86 19.23 7.02 5.75
C LEU A 86 19.42 5.72 6.52
N GLY A 87 20.38 5.70 7.42
CA GLY A 87 20.65 4.57 8.28
C GLY A 87 21.39 3.40 7.61
N ASP A 88 21.20 2.22 8.14
CA ASP A 88 21.86 0.99 7.69
C ASP A 88 21.10 0.33 6.52
N ALA A 89 21.78 0.12 5.41
CA ALA A 89 21.17 -0.39 4.17
C ALA A 89 20.68 -1.85 4.30
N GLU A 90 21.39 -2.70 5.08
CA GLU A 90 20.98 -4.08 5.27
C GLU A 90 19.74 -4.15 6.15
N ARG A 91 19.70 -3.38 7.24
CA ARG A 91 18.53 -3.23 8.10
C ARG A 91 17.32 -2.70 7.29
N GLN A 92 17.53 -1.69 6.46
CA GLN A 92 16.48 -1.13 5.60
C GLN A 92 15.92 -2.20 4.63
N GLN A 93 16.79 -2.99 3.99
CA GLN A 93 16.38 -4.08 3.12
C GLN A 93 15.57 -5.16 3.86
N GLN A 94 16.03 -5.59 5.04
CA GLN A 94 15.32 -6.58 5.88
C GLN A 94 13.92 -6.09 6.26
N TRP A 95 13.78 -4.82 6.60
CA TRP A 95 12.49 -4.26 7.00
C TRP A 95 11.56 -3.94 5.82
N LEU A 96 12.08 -3.67 4.65
CA LEU A 96 11.28 -3.64 3.42
C LEU A 96 10.67 -5.02 3.14
N GLU A 97 11.47 -6.09 3.25
CA GLU A 97 11.00 -7.47 3.10
C GLU A 97 10.02 -7.86 4.21
N TRP A 98 10.26 -7.41 5.44
CA TRP A 98 9.35 -7.58 6.56
C TRP A 98 7.97 -6.94 6.25
N ALA A 99 7.92 -5.70 5.81
CA ALA A 99 6.69 -5.01 5.46
C ALA A 99 5.96 -5.74 4.33
N ASP A 100 6.67 -6.10 3.26
CA ASP A 100 6.10 -6.79 2.09
C ASP A 100 5.63 -8.22 2.41
N SER A 101 6.26 -8.89 3.38
CA SER A 101 5.89 -10.26 3.75
C SER A 101 4.85 -10.33 4.88
N LYS A 102 4.90 -9.44 5.88
CA LYS A 102 4.04 -9.50 7.06
C LYS A 102 2.84 -8.54 6.95
N MET A 103 3.05 -7.24 6.74
CA MET A 103 1.95 -6.27 6.66
C MET A 103 1.03 -6.54 5.46
N SER A 104 1.59 -6.95 4.32
CA SER A 104 0.79 -7.33 3.14
C SER A 104 -0.16 -8.50 3.42
N LYS A 105 0.28 -9.47 4.24
CA LYS A 105 -0.55 -10.61 4.62
C LYS A 105 -1.65 -10.23 5.62
N ALA A 106 -1.43 -9.20 6.45
CA ALA A 106 -2.38 -8.71 7.44
C ALA A 106 -3.51 -7.84 6.83
N THR A 107 -3.25 -7.19 5.69
CA THR A 107 -4.22 -6.28 5.06
C THR A 107 -5.53 -6.97 4.66
N ILE A 108 -5.48 -8.16 4.08
CA ILE A 108 -6.70 -8.88 3.70
C ILE A 108 -7.50 -9.37 4.92
N PRO A 109 -6.90 -9.97 5.95
CA PRO A 109 -7.63 -10.33 7.17
C PRO A 109 -8.37 -9.17 7.83
N ILE A 110 -7.77 -7.99 7.94
CA ILE A 110 -8.44 -6.84 8.58
C ILE A 110 -9.65 -6.36 7.78
N LEU A 111 -9.54 -6.34 6.45
CA LEU A 111 -10.59 -5.86 5.56
C LEU A 111 -11.71 -6.87 5.33
N TYR A 112 -11.39 -8.16 5.32
CA TYR A 112 -12.31 -9.23 4.89
C TYR A 112 -12.47 -10.36 5.91
N GLY A 113 -11.92 -10.25 7.11
CA GLY A 113 -11.88 -11.33 8.10
C GLY A 113 -13.24 -11.75 8.68
N SER A 114 -14.27 -10.92 8.56
CA SER A 114 -15.66 -11.23 8.89
C SER A 114 -16.61 -10.95 7.73
N ILE A 115 -17.80 -11.56 7.75
CA ILE A 115 -18.84 -11.32 6.74
C ILE A 115 -19.18 -9.82 6.66
N GLY A 116 -19.41 -9.19 7.82
CA GLY A 116 -19.77 -7.78 7.88
C GLY A 116 -18.67 -6.86 7.38
N SER A 117 -17.40 -7.13 7.75
CA SER A 117 -16.25 -6.40 7.25
C SER A 117 -16.09 -6.55 5.75
N ALA A 118 -16.17 -7.77 5.24
CA ALA A 118 -16.02 -8.06 3.82
C ALA A 118 -17.08 -7.36 2.96
N LEU A 119 -18.34 -7.39 3.40
CA LEU A 119 -19.42 -6.70 2.69
C LEU A 119 -19.21 -5.18 2.65
N LYS A 120 -18.92 -4.56 3.82
CA LYS A 120 -18.62 -3.13 3.91
C LYS A 120 -17.43 -2.73 3.05
N THR A 121 -16.36 -3.52 3.08
CA THR A 121 -15.15 -3.31 2.28
C THR A 121 -15.46 -3.37 0.78
N THR A 122 -16.15 -4.41 0.32
CA THR A 122 -16.48 -4.58 -1.11
C THR A 122 -17.35 -3.43 -1.65
N VAL A 123 -18.37 -3.03 -0.88
CA VAL A 123 -19.22 -1.88 -1.23
C VAL A 123 -18.39 -0.59 -1.25
N ARG A 124 -17.49 -0.38 -0.30
CA ARG A 124 -16.65 0.81 -0.24
C ARG A 124 -15.68 0.88 -1.42
N ILE A 125 -14.98 -0.23 -1.73
CA ILE A 125 -14.09 -0.33 -2.90
C ILE A 125 -14.85 0.01 -4.17
N SER A 126 -16.07 -0.53 -4.35
CA SER A 126 -16.88 -0.25 -5.54
C SER A 126 -17.25 1.22 -5.73
N LYS A 127 -17.12 2.05 -4.68
CA LYS A 127 -17.36 3.51 -4.72
C LYS A 127 -16.07 4.29 -4.94
N ILE A 128 -14.94 3.78 -4.45
CA ILE A 128 -13.62 4.47 -4.50
C ILE A 128 -12.97 4.21 -5.86
N GLU A 129 -12.98 2.95 -6.31
CA GLU A 129 -12.28 2.56 -7.53
C GLU A 129 -13.10 2.84 -8.79
N LYS A 130 -12.40 3.01 -9.90
CA LYS A 130 -12.97 3.25 -11.22
C LYS A 130 -13.57 1.97 -11.80
N PHE A 131 -14.84 1.70 -11.48
CA PHE A 131 -15.60 0.61 -12.11
C PHE A 131 -16.61 1.14 -13.11
N GLY A 132 -16.77 0.46 -14.26
CA GLY A 132 -17.93 0.66 -15.11
C GLY A 132 -19.21 0.16 -14.42
N PHE A 133 -20.37 0.60 -14.89
CA PHE A 133 -21.68 0.33 -14.27
C PHE A 133 -21.92 -1.15 -13.95
N PHE A 134 -21.66 -2.06 -14.89
CA PHE A 134 -21.81 -3.50 -14.69
C PHE A 134 -20.72 -4.08 -13.78
N SER A 135 -19.47 -3.67 -13.97
CA SER A 135 -18.34 -4.13 -13.15
C SER A 135 -18.51 -3.78 -11.67
N LYS A 136 -19.08 -2.61 -11.38
CA LYS A 136 -19.36 -2.16 -10.02
C LYS A 136 -20.32 -3.11 -9.29
N ARG A 137 -21.42 -3.50 -9.96
CA ARG A 137 -22.39 -4.43 -9.39
C ARG A 137 -21.82 -5.84 -9.26
N LEU A 138 -21.15 -6.31 -10.31
CA LEU A 138 -20.51 -7.64 -10.28
C LEU A 138 -19.46 -7.73 -9.18
N TYR A 139 -18.61 -6.73 -9.00
CA TYR A 139 -17.61 -6.69 -7.94
C TYR A 139 -18.25 -6.68 -6.54
N ALA A 140 -19.30 -5.88 -6.34
CA ALA A 140 -19.99 -5.80 -5.06
C ALA A 140 -20.61 -7.15 -4.64
N TRP A 141 -21.12 -7.93 -5.59
CA TRP A 141 -21.79 -9.21 -5.32
C TRP A 141 -20.85 -10.43 -5.39
N ALA A 142 -19.98 -10.51 -6.39
CA ALA A 142 -19.12 -11.68 -6.59
C ALA A 142 -17.77 -11.56 -5.86
N GLY A 143 -17.24 -10.35 -5.66
CA GLY A 143 -15.98 -10.15 -4.96
C GLY A 143 -16.02 -10.54 -3.48
N PHE A 144 -17.16 -10.29 -2.82
CA PHE A 144 -17.36 -10.62 -1.42
C PHE A 144 -17.18 -12.12 -1.09
N PRO A 145 -17.88 -13.08 -1.76
CA PRO A 145 -17.73 -14.49 -1.40
C PRO A 145 -16.32 -15.03 -1.60
N ILE A 146 -15.63 -14.56 -2.65
CA ILE A 146 -14.26 -15.01 -2.95
C ILE A 146 -13.29 -14.47 -1.91
N MET A 147 -13.33 -13.18 -1.63
CA MET A 147 -12.39 -12.53 -0.71
C MET A 147 -12.57 -13.01 0.73
N TRP A 148 -13.81 -13.09 1.21
CA TRP A 148 -14.10 -13.60 2.55
C TRP A 148 -13.99 -15.10 2.64
N GLY A 149 -14.73 -15.83 1.79
CA GLY A 149 -14.94 -17.27 1.91
C GLY A 149 -13.68 -18.09 1.64
N ILE A 150 -12.84 -17.66 0.73
CA ILE A 150 -11.65 -18.42 0.31
C ILE A 150 -10.38 -17.78 0.86
N ILE A 151 -10.13 -16.50 0.60
CA ILE A 151 -8.82 -15.89 0.84
C ILE A 151 -8.66 -15.47 2.30
N ALA A 152 -9.58 -14.67 2.84
CA ALA A 152 -9.45 -14.14 4.19
C ALA A 152 -9.53 -15.23 5.26
N ARG A 153 -10.49 -16.15 5.16
CA ARG A 153 -10.62 -17.26 6.12
C ARG A 153 -9.38 -18.14 6.17
N LYS A 154 -8.80 -18.46 5.01
CA LYS A 154 -7.58 -19.25 4.95
C LYS A 154 -6.40 -18.54 5.64
N ARG A 155 -6.27 -17.23 5.47
CA ARG A 155 -5.20 -16.45 6.10
C ARG A 155 -5.39 -16.32 7.61
N VAL A 156 -6.60 -16.00 8.08
CA VAL A 156 -6.91 -15.93 9.52
C VAL A 156 -6.68 -17.27 10.19
N LYS A 157 -7.17 -18.38 9.60
CA LYS A 157 -6.97 -19.72 10.15
C LYS A 157 -5.49 -20.13 10.21
N LYS A 158 -4.69 -19.69 9.22
CA LYS A 158 -3.26 -20.00 9.17
C LYS A 158 -2.45 -19.25 10.24
N ASP A 159 -2.80 -18.01 10.52
CA ASP A 159 -2.10 -17.18 11.52
C ASP A 159 -2.50 -17.52 12.95
N GLY A 160 -3.79 -17.81 13.20
CA GLY A 160 -4.34 -18.14 14.51
C GLY A 160 -4.69 -16.94 15.39
N ARG A 161 -4.20 -15.74 15.09
CA ARG A 161 -4.54 -14.48 15.76
C ARG A 161 -5.79 -13.85 15.13
N THR A 162 -6.49 -13.02 15.90
CA THR A 162 -7.51 -12.15 15.32
C THR A 162 -6.84 -11.08 14.43
N PRO A 163 -7.52 -10.56 13.40
CA PRO A 163 -6.95 -9.49 12.57
C PRO A 163 -6.51 -8.26 13.37
N LYS A 164 -7.20 -7.93 14.46
CA LYS A 164 -6.83 -6.85 15.38
C LYS A 164 -5.50 -7.15 16.06
N GLN A 165 -5.37 -8.32 16.69
CA GLN A 165 -4.14 -8.74 17.35
C GLN A 165 -2.96 -8.76 16.40
N LEU A 166 -3.15 -9.33 15.19
CA LEU A 166 -2.11 -9.36 14.16
C LEU A 166 -1.57 -7.95 13.82
N TRP A 167 -2.48 -6.99 13.60
CA TRP A 167 -2.07 -5.62 13.29
C TRP A 167 -1.41 -4.92 14.48
N HIS A 168 -1.93 -5.11 15.70
CA HIS A 168 -1.32 -4.54 16.90
C HIS A 168 0.10 -5.09 17.13
N ASP A 169 0.29 -6.39 16.96
CA ASP A 169 1.62 -7.01 17.08
C ASP A 169 2.59 -6.46 16.02
N LEU A 170 2.15 -6.31 14.76
CA LEU A 170 2.97 -5.74 13.70
C LEU A 170 3.31 -4.27 13.95
N LEU A 171 2.35 -3.47 14.40
CA LEU A 171 2.60 -2.07 14.74
C LEU A 171 3.52 -1.94 15.95
N THR A 172 3.43 -2.84 16.94
CA THR A 172 4.35 -2.90 18.07
C THR A 172 5.76 -3.25 17.58
N GLU A 173 5.91 -4.34 16.82
CA GLU A 173 7.20 -4.76 16.25
C GLU A 173 7.86 -3.61 15.45
N PHE A 174 7.09 -2.92 14.62
CA PHE A 174 7.57 -1.79 13.82
C PHE A 174 7.95 -0.57 14.67
N THR A 175 7.09 -0.18 15.63
CA THR A 175 7.35 1.02 16.45
C THR A 175 8.41 0.79 17.53
N ASP A 176 8.62 -0.43 17.98
CA ASP A 176 9.70 -0.76 18.91
C ASP A 176 11.06 -0.78 18.19
N GLU A 177 11.09 -1.17 16.91
CA GLU A 177 12.31 -1.14 16.10
C GLU A 177 12.79 0.30 15.80
N HIS A 178 11.91 1.24 15.50
CA HIS A 178 12.35 2.63 15.36
C HIS A 178 12.55 3.34 16.71
N GLY A 179 12.03 2.79 17.81
CA GLY A 179 12.26 3.23 19.18
C GLY A 179 11.70 4.64 19.47
N SER A 180 12.54 5.52 19.96
CA SER A 180 12.16 6.92 20.27
C SER A 180 12.24 7.88 19.07
N LYS A 181 12.70 7.41 17.91
CA LYS A 181 12.80 8.24 16.70
C LYS A 181 11.43 8.57 16.13
N SER A 182 11.36 9.64 15.36
CA SER A 182 10.10 10.06 14.70
C SER A 182 9.67 9.09 13.60
N TYR A 183 10.66 8.52 12.88
CA TYR A 183 10.49 7.63 11.75
C TYR A 183 11.49 6.48 11.81
N PHE A 184 11.32 5.48 10.97
CA PHE A 184 12.27 4.38 10.86
C PHE A 184 13.65 4.87 10.40
N GLY A 185 13.67 5.84 9.48
CA GLY A 185 14.88 6.53 9.04
C GLY A 185 15.52 7.47 10.08
N GLY A 186 14.83 7.79 11.18
CA GLY A 186 15.31 8.70 12.21
C GLY A 186 14.44 9.96 12.33
N ASP A 187 15.00 11.13 12.00
CA ASP A 187 14.28 12.40 12.00
C ASP A 187 13.49 12.63 10.71
N GLU A 188 13.85 11.95 9.64
CA GLU A 188 13.16 11.93 8.36
C GLU A 188 12.71 10.49 8.02
N PRO A 189 11.57 10.32 7.28
CA PRO A 189 11.14 9.00 6.84
C PRO A 189 12.11 8.40 5.83
N ASP A 190 12.29 7.08 5.87
CA ASP A 190 13.04 6.32 4.88
C ASP A 190 12.14 5.44 4.01
N LEU A 191 12.71 4.58 3.18
CA LEU A 191 11.96 3.70 2.29
C LEU A 191 11.06 2.70 3.06
N VAL A 192 11.45 2.30 4.28
CA VAL A 192 10.65 1.40 5.13
C VAL A 192 9.38 2.10 5.63
N ASP A 193 9.51 3.39 6.01
CA ASP A 193 8.36 4.20 6.40
C ASP A 193 7.32 4.27 5.28
N PHE A 194 7.73 4.50 4.02
CA PHE A 194 6.80 4.52 2.88
C PHE A 194 6.20 3.15 2.60
N ALA A 195 6.95 2.06 2.78
CA ALA A 195 6.42 0.71 2.66
C ALA A 195 5.33 0.44 3.70
N ALA A 196 5.59 0.70 4.97
CA ALA A 196 4.63 0.52 6.06
C ALA A 196 3.42 1.48 5.92
N PHE A 197 3.67 2.74 5.57
CA PHE A 197 2.62 3.74 5.32
C PHE A 197 1.65 3.28 4.24
N GLY A 198 2.13 2.75 3.12
CA GLY A 198 1.29 2.26 2.04
C GLY A 198 0.26 1.21 2.50
N TYR A 199 0.67 0.30 3.38
CA TYR A 199 -0.25 -0.71 3.94
C TYR A 199 -1.32 -0.09 4.83
N MET A 200 -0.97 0.83 5.73
CA MET A 200 -1.95 1.52 6.56
C MET A 200 -2.85 2.46 5.75
N ARG A 201 -2.27 3.22 4.83
CA ARG A 201 -3.00 4.15 3.96
C ARG A 201 -4.07 3.46 3.12
N SER A 202 -3.79 2.24 2.63
CA SER A 202 -4.76 1.46 1.88
C SER A 202 -5.98 1.03 2.70
N ILE A 203 -5.85 0.97 4.03
CA ILE A 203 -6.93 0.61 4.96
C ILE A 203 -7.69 1.86 5.43
N SER A 204 -7.07 3.04 5.40
CA SER A 204 -7.64 4.27 5.96
C SER A 204 -9.03 4.66 5.42
N PRO A 205 -9.42 4.36 4.16
CA PRO A 205 -10.78 4.64 3.70
C PRO A 205 -11.87 3.75 4.31
N PHE A 206 -11.50 2.71 5.06
CA PHE A 206 -12.43 1.70 5.57
C PHE A 206 -12.67 1.86 7.06
N PRO A 207 -13.89 1.53 7.57
CA PRO A 207 -14.19 1.60 9.01
C PRO A 207 -13.27 0.74 9.88
N GLN A 208 -12.64 -0.26 9.29
CA GLN A 208 -11.69 -1.13 9.98
C GLN A 208 -10.39 -0.41 10.38
N PHE A 209 -10.12 0.76 9.82
CA PHE A 209 -8.97 1.58 10.20
C PHE A 209 -8.97 1.95 11.68
N ASN A 210 -10.16 2.11 12.30
CA ASN A 210 -10.29 2.37 13.74
C ASN A 210 -9.54 1.32 14.59
N VAL A 211 -9.40 0.08 14.10
CA VAL A 211 -8.65 -0.97 14.80
C VAL A 211 -7.14 -0.64 14.85
N LEU A 212 -6.64 0.02 13.84
CA LEU A 212 -5.25 0.45 13.77
C LEU A 212 -5.04 1.71 14.63
N GLU A 213 -6.05 2.57 14.70
CA GLU A 213 -6.03 3.80 15.54
C GLU A 213 -5.99 3.50 17.03
N ASP A 214 -6.44 2.32 17.48
CA ASP A 214 -6.31 1.87 18.87
C ASP A 214 -4.83 1.68 19.31
N HIS A 215 -3.89 1.56 18.35
CA HIS A 215 -2.47 1.43 18.63
C HIS A 215 -1.79 2.82 18.68
N ALA A 216 -1.63 3.38 19.87
CA ALA A 216 -1.22 4.79 20.04
C ALA A 216 0.09 5.18 19.32
N LYS A 217 1.16 4.39 19.48
CA LYS A 217 2.46 4.66 18.81
C LYS A 217 2.35 4.58 17.29
N GLY A 218 1.71 3.53 16.77
CA GLY A 218 1.51 3.34 15.33
C GLY A 218 0.64 4.43 14.71
N THR A 219 -0.41 4.86 15.42
CA THR A 219 -1.27 5.98 15.00
C THR A 219 -0.50 7.29 14.98
N ALA A 220 0.32 7.57 15.98
CA ALA A 220 1.13 8.78 16.02
C ALA A 220 2.14 8.83 14.86
N TRP A 221 2.81 7.71 14.58
CA TRP A 221 3.69 7.56 13.41
C TRP A 221 2.91 7.75 12.09
N TYR A 222 1.78 7.07 11.92
CA TYR A 222 0.96 7.18 10.72
C TYR A 222 0.52 8.62 10.44
N LYS A 223 0.09 9.37 11.46
CA LYS A 223 -0.32 10.77 11.32
C LYS A 223 0.85 11.66 10.91
N ARG A 224 2.07 11.41 11.41
CA ARG A 224 3.27 12.12 10.94
C ARG A 224 3.55 11.85 9.47
N MET A 225 3.49 10.57 9.06
CA MET A 225 3.62 10.20 7.65
C MET A 225 2.56 10.84 6.77
N GLU A 226 1.28 10.81 7.21
CA GLU A 226 0.17 11.42 6.47
C GLU A 226 0.36 12.94 6.30
N ALA A 227 0.88 13.62 7.31
CA ALA A 227 1.17 15.05 7.23
C ALA A 227 2.37 15.37 6.34
N SER A 228 3.31 14.45 6.16
CA SER A 228 4.50 14.64 5.33
C SER A 228 4.25 14.40 3.84
N VAL A 229 3.14 13.77 3.45
CA VAL A 229 2.77 13.42 2.07
C VAL A 229 1.59 14.24 1.52
N GLN A 230 1.38 15.44 2.02
CA GLN A 230 0.32 16.37 1.59
C GLN A 230 0.86 17.41 0.62
#